data_ead39ac3237cd2b3015cc7767a80ad3e
#
_entry.id   ead39ac3237cd2b3015cc7767a80ad3e
#
_cell.length_a   1.000
_cell.length_b   1.000
_cell.length_c   1.000
_cell.angle_alpha   90.00
_cell.angle_beta   90.00
_cell.angle_gamma   90.00
#
_symmetry.space_group_name_H-M   'P 1'
#
loop_
_entity.id
_entity.type
_entity.pdbx_description
1 polymer ?
#
loop_
_entity_poly.entity_id
_entity_poly.type
_entity_poly.pdbx_seq_one_letter_code
_entity_poly.pdbx_strand_id
1 'polypeptide(L)'
;AADYENGSNEKEQLATMMAANDLPDIFFVPDIESLNTLIEAGQIMDLTPYWNEENCPNLCGANAVASGRQNFFADTKMDGAHYTVLMWGGTGAEDQPTVGFYVPWEVYAQAGYPEVNSLDDLVKALAAMHELHGENAEGQQVYGTGAWFADEGTWGSWCIDQIQLAMGYGVDPNFVYCFDMATNDLTDASPITDPDSIWWQAVKFYYDLNQLGLLDPDSITQKSDQWTEKAYSGRYLMTMPGWETANLK
;
A
#
# COMPACT_ATOMS: atom_id res chain seq x y z
N ALA A 1 1.88 -11.27 23.35
CA ALA A 1 1.50 -10.45 22.20
C ALA A 1 0.03 -10.09 22.38
N ALA A 2 -0.31 -8.83 22.28
CA ALA A 2 -1.71 -8.44 22.25
C ALA A 2 -2.32 -9.06 20.98
N ASP A 3 -3.39 -9.85 21.14
CA ASP A 3 -4.20 -10.28 20.01
C ASP A 3 -4.98 -9.05 19.53
N TYR A 4 -4.43 -8.37 18.52
CA TYR A 4 -5.17 -7.38 17.79
C TYR A 4 -6.23 -8.11 16.95
N GLU A 5 -7.48 -8.05 17.37
CA GLU A 5 -8.57 -8.54 16.54
C GLU A 5 -8.69 -7.65 15.31
N ASN A 6 -8.26 -8.18 14.16
CA ASN A 6 -8.52 -7.67 12.80
C ASN A 6 -8.83 -6.17 12.65
N GLY A 7 -7.82 -5.38 12.49
CA GLY A 7 -7.78 -4.16 11.65
C GLY A 7 -8.64 -2.95 12.01
N SER A 8 -9.60 -3.02 12.93
CA SER A 8 -10.53 -1.92 13.16
C SER A 8 -10.45 -1.24 14.54
N ASN A 9 -9.68 -1.79 15.49
CA ASN A 9 -9.62 -1.28 16.87
C ASN A 9 -8.20 -1.12 17.44
N GLU A 10 -7.17 -1.13 16.61
CA GLU A 10 -5.78 -1.08 17.06
C GLU A 10 -5.48 0.17 17.88
N LYS A 11 -5.96 1.33 17.44
CA LYS A 11 -5.76 2.61 18.12
C LYS A 11 -6.48 2.65 19.47
N GLU A 12 -7.71 2.13 19.55
CA GLU A 12 -8.49 2.08 20.78
C GLU A 12 -7.90 1.07 21.77
N GLN A 13 -7.44 -0.07 21.29
CA GLN A 13 -6.77 -1.08 22.11
C GLN A 13 -5.47 -0.53 22.68
N LEU A 14 -4.64 0.11 21.85
CA LEU A 14 -3.42 0.75 22.29
C LEU A 14 -3.70 1.81 23.37
N ALA A 15 -4.67 2.69 23.14
CA ALA A 15 -5.06 3.72 24.11
C ALA A 15 -5.52 3.10 25.45
N THR A 16 -6.23 1.99 25.40
CA THR A 16 -6.67 1.25 26.61
C THR A 16 -5.47 0.68 27.38
N MET A 17 -4.52 0.04 26.71
CA MET A 17 -3.30 -0.51 27.30
C MET A 17 -2.42 0.60 27.89
N MET A 18 -2.29 1.74 27.18
CA MET A 18 -1.57 2.91 27.68
C MET A 18 -2.20 3.46 28.97
N ALA A 19 -3.54 3.61 28.99
CA ALA A 19 -4.26 4.11 30.16
C ALA A 19 -4.16 3.16 31.36
N ALA A 20 -4.11 1.85 31.12
CA ALA A 20 -3.92 0.83 32.14
C ALA A 20 -2.45 0.69 32.59
N ASN A 21 -1.50 1.30 31.89
CA ASN A 21 -0.07 1.08 32.02
C ASN A 21 0.31 -0.40 31.93
N ASP A 22 -0.33 -1.11 30.99
CA ASP A 22 -0.21 -2.56 30.76
C ASP A 22 0.15 -2.82 29.29
N LEU A 23 1.24 -2.19 28.85
CA LEU A 23 1.79 -2.39 27.51
C LEU A 23 2.67 -3.64 27.47
N PRO A 24 2.57 -4.49 26.44
CA PRO A 24 3.53 -5.56 26.21
C PRO A 24 4.95 -5.03 25.95
N ASP A 25 5.97 -5.89 26.12
CA ASP A 25 7.35 -5.53 25.80
C ASP A 25 7.55 -5.14 24.31
N ILE A 26 6.76 -5.73 23.40
CA ILE A 26 6.74 -5.43 21.98
C ILE A 26 5.28 -5.35 21.53
N PHE A 27 4.94 -4.27 20.87
CA PHE A 27 3.59 -4.02 20.37
C PHE A 27 3.60 -3.20 19.07
N PHE A 28 2.50 -3.23 18.36
CA PHE A 28 2.30 -2.45 17.13
C PHE A 28 1.84 -1.03 17.47
N VAL A 29 2.42 -0.05 16.76
CA VAL A 29 2.01 1.36 16.86
C VAL A 29 1.36 1.75 15.53
N PRO A 30 0.05 2.05 15.50
CA PRO A 30 -0.71 2.19 14.26
C PRO A 30 -0.39 3.47 13.48
N ASP A 31 0.00 4.56 14.18
CA ASP A 31 0.22 5.86 13.56
C ASP A 31 1.19 6.74 14.35
N ILE A 32 1.62 7.84 13.71
CA ILE A 32 2.58 8.80 14.28
C ILE A 32 2.02 9.54 15.50
N GLU A 33 0.72 9.79 15.57
CA GLU A 33 0.07 10.46 16.70
C GLU A 33 0.14 9.59 17.94
N SER A 34 -0.16 8.30 17.79
CA SER A 34 0.00 7.31 18.85
C SER A 34 1.45 7.16 19.30
N LEU A 35 2.40 7.18 18.35
CA LEU A 35 3.82 7.13 18.66
C LEU A 35 4.25 8.35 19.49
N ASN A 36 3.88 9.56 19.09
CA ASN A 36 4.19 10.78 19.83
C ASN A 36 3.60 10.74 21.24
N THR A 37 2.38 10.26 21.39
CA THR A 37 1.73 10.10 22.70
C THR A 37 2.50 9.13 23.60
N LEU A 38 2.99 8.02 23.08
CA LEU A 38 3.81 7.05 23.80
C LEU A 38 5.16 7.65 24.24
N ILE A 39 5.80 8.42 23.37
CA ILE A 39 7.06 9.12 23.65
C ILE A 39 6.86 10.14 24.78
N GLU A 40 5.84 11.01 24.65
CA GLU A 40 5.52 12.02 25.65
C GLU A 40 5.17 11.43 27.02
N ALA A 41 4.48 10.28 27.01
CA ALA A 41 4.15 9.55 28.23
C ALA A 41 5.33 8.74 28.82
N GLY A 42 6.45 8.65 28.11
CA GLY A 42 7.61 7.84 28.52
C GLY A 42 7.30 6.33 28.57
N GLN A 43 6.35 5.87 27.76
CA GLN A 43 5.88 4.49 27.71
C GLN A 43 6.51 3.67 26.58
N ILE A 44 7.45 4.24 25.83
CA ILE A 44 8.23 3.57 24.79
C ILE A 44 9.72 3.84 25.00
N MET A 45 10.54 2.84 24.69
CA MET A 45 11.99 2.94 24.87
C MET A 45 12.64 3.66 23.70
N ASP A 46 13.60 4.56 24.00
CA ASP A 46 14.52 5.09 22.99
C ASP A 46 15.52 4.02 22.58
N LEU A 47 15.44 3.61 21.32
CA LEU A 47 16.31 2.59 20.72
C LEU A 47 17.60 3.18 20.16
N THR A 48 17.74 4.50 20.07
CA THR A 48 18.88 5.18 19.45
C THR A 48 20.24 4.69 19.95
N PRO A 49 20.45 4.47 21.27
CA PRO A 49 21.73 3.97 21.78
C PRO A 49 22.09 2.55 21.31
N TYR A 50 21.07 1.79 20.89
CA TYR A 50 21.20 0.40 20.42
C TYR A 50 21.19 0.30 18.91
N TRP A 51 20.94 1.39 18.17
CA TRP A 51 20.81 1.43 16.73
C TRP A 51 22.19 1.47 16.04
N ASN A 52 22.86 0.34 16.04
CA ASN A 52 24.19 0.17 15.46
C ASN A 52 24.42 -1.27 14.99
N GLU A 53 25.47 -1.49 14.19
CA GLU A 53 25.79 -2.80 13.61
C GLU A 53 26.10 -3.89 14.65
N GLU A 54 26.57 -3.52 15.83
CA GLU A 54 26.87 -4.48 16.90
C GLU A 54 25.59 -5.09 17.49
N ASN A 55 24.57 -4.24 17.71
CA ASN A 55 23.31 -4.66 18.35
C ASN A 55 22.25 -5.09 17.34
N CYS A 56 22.20 -4.46 16.17
CA CYS A 56 21.17 -4.73 15.16
C CYS A 56 21.75 -4.79 13.72
N PRO A 57 22.66 -5.74 13.44
CA PRO A 57 23.38 -5.81 12.15
C PRO A 57 22.45 -5.95 10.94
N ASN A 58 21.29 -6.58 11.11
CA ASN A 58 20.31 -6.76 10.04
C ASN A 58 19.50 -5.49 9.73
N LEU A 59 19.49 -4.52 10.64
CA LEU A 59 18.76 -3.25 10.48
C LEU A 59 19.70 -2.08 10.16
N CYS A 60 20.95 -2.14 10.62
CA CYS A 60 21.93 -1.05 10.52
C CYS A 60 23.12 -1.37 9.62
N GLY A 61 23.36 -2.64 9.28
CA GLY A 61 24.50 -3.05 8.49
C GLY A 61 24.42 -2.60 7.02
N ALA A 62 25.55 -2.63 6.34
CA ALA A 62 25.68 -2.20 4.94
C ALA A 62 24.75 -2.95 3.95
N ASN A 63 24.24 -4.12 4.35
CA ASN A 63 23.29 -4.93 3.57
C ASN A 63 21.85 -4.83 4.09
N ALA A 64 21.57 -3.93 5.03
CA ALA A 64 20.24 -3.75 5.58
C ALA A 64 19.37 -2.95 4.62
N VAL A 65 18.55 -3.63 3.83
CA VAL A 65 17.65 -3.03 2.82
C VAL A 65 16.70 -1.99 3.44
N ALA A 66 16.36 -2.15 4.71
CA ALA A 66 15.47 -1.26 5.42
C ALA A 66 16.14 -0.03 6.05
N SER A 67 17.47 0.05 6.10
CA SER A 67 18.19 1.07 6.86
C SER A 67 17.91 2.49 6.36
N GLY A 68 17.82 2.68 5.05
CA GLY A 68 17.55 4.00 4.46
C GLY A 68 16.19 4.55 4.87
N ARG A 69 15.14 3.75 4.80
CA ARG A 69 13.78 4.15 5.21
C ARG A 69 13.68 4.45 6.69
N GLN A 70 14.26 3.58 7.51
CA GLN A 70 14.25 3.73 8.96
C GLN A 70 15.01 4.99 9.38
N ASN A 71 16.18 5.24 8.81
CA ASN A 71 16.98 6.44 9.09
C ASN A 71 16.26 7.70 8.59
N PHE A 72 15.68 7.67 7.38
CA PHE A 72 14.91 8.79 6.88
C PHE A 72 13.73 9.14 7.79
N PHE A 73 13.01 8.12 8.28
CA PHE A 73 11.93 8.32 9.23
C PHE A 73 12.42 8.94 10.55
N ALA A 74 13.50 8.40 11.14
CA ALA A 74 14.08 8.93 12.34
C ALA A 74 14.51 10.41 12.15
N ASP A 75 15.23 10.70 11.08
CA ASP A 75 15.75 12.05 10.80
C ASP A 75 14.64 13.08 10.53
N THR A 76 13.58 12.69 9.83
CA THR A 76 12.53 13.63 9.39
C THR A 76 11.38 13.78 10.37
N LYS A 77 11.11 12.77 11.20
CA LYS A 77 9.94 12.71 12.07
C LYS A 77 10.28 12.64 13.56
N MET A 78 11.49 12.22 13.92
CA MET A 78 11.89 11.92 15.30
C MET A 78 13.19 12.62 15.73
N ASP A 79 13.61 13.68 15.06
CA ASP A 79 14.84 14.42 15.34
C ASP A 79 16.10 13.51 15.42
N GLY A 80 16.15 12.47 14.60
CA GLY A 80 17.22 11.47 14.56
C GLY A 80 17.09 10.35 15.60
N ALA A 81 16.06 10.34 16.42
CA ALA A 81 15.84 9.29 17.42
C ALA A 81 15.10 8.07 16.84
N HIS A 82 15.44 6.90 17.32
CA HIS A 82 14.82 5.63 16.93
C HIS A 82 13.94 5.10 18.07
N TYR A 83 12.62 5.15 17.89
CA TYR A 83 11.65 4.61 18.86
C TYR A 83 10.93 3.36 18.35
N THR A 84 11.01 3.11 17.05
CA THR A 84 10.29 2.01 16.39
C THR A 84 11.18 1.27 15.43
N VAL A 85 10.78 0.06 15.08
CA VAL A 85 11.28 -0.68 13.91
C VAL A 85 10.15 -0.75 12.90
N LEU A 86 10.36 -0.21 11.69
CA LEU A 86 9.36 -0.22 10.64
C LEU A 86 9.04 -1.66 10.21
N MET A 87 7.77 -2.00 10.17
CA MET A 87 7.28 -3.35 9.85
C MET A 87 7.69 -3.82 8.45
N TRP A 88 7.76 -2.90 7.50
CA TRP A 88 8.10 -3.18 6.10
C TRP A 88 9.58 -2.94 5.79
N GLY A 89 10.44 -3.31 6.71
CA GLY A 89 11.87 -3.42 6.46
C GLY A 89 12.24 -4.61 5.59
N GLY A 90 11.29 -5.10 4.81
CA GLY A 90 11.39 -6.35 4.08
C GLY A 90 12.51 -6.39 3.05
N THR A 91 13.01 -7.56 2.84
CA THR A 91 14.17 -7.86 1.99
C THR A 91 13.87 -7.82 0.50
N GLY A 92 12.65 -7.55 0.09
CA GLY A 92 12.28 -7.53 -1.33
C GLY A 92 12.55 -8.85 -2.10
N ALA A 93 12.91 -9.90 -1.40
CA ALA A 93 13.25 -11.19 -1.98
C ALA A 93 12.06 -12.17 -1.98
N GLU A 94 10.87 -11.66 -2.23
CA GLU A 94 9.73 -12.52 -2.48
C GLU A 94 9.77 -12.97 -3.94
N ASP A 95 9.60 -14.26 -4.17
CA ASP A 95 9.60 -14.87 -5.51
C ASP A 95 8.41 -14.40 -6.38
N GLN A 96 7.47 -13.64 -5.79
CA GLN A 96 6.32 -13.06 -6.47
C GLN A 96 6.06 -11.63 -5.95
N PRO A 97 5.69 -10.70 -6.82
CA PRO A 97 5.31 -9.37 -6.38
C PRO A 97 4.05 -9.44 -5.50
N THR A 98 4.12 -8.86 -4.32
CA THR A 98 2.97 -8.76 -3.40
C THR A 98 1.89 -7.84 -3.97
N VAL A 99 2.31 -6.87 -4.76
CA VAL A 99 1.44 -5.93 -5.48
C VAL A 99 1.88 -5.87 -6.94
N GLY A 100 0.93 -5.89 -7.86
CA GLY A 100 1.18 -5.84 -9.29
C GLY A 100 -0.11 -5.59 -10.06
N PHE A 101 -0.01 -5.50 -11.37
CA PHE A 101 -1.19 -5.42 -12.25
C PHE A 101 -1.57 -6.82 -12.72
N TYR A 102 -2.54 -7.42 -12.04
CA TYR A 102 -3.03 -8.77 -12.35
C TYR A 102 -4.27 -8.68 -13.22
N VAL A 103 -4.21 -9.32 -14.39
CA VAL A 103 -5.32 -9.37 -15.36
C VAL A 103 -5.66 -10.81 -15.72
N PRO A 104 -6.92 -11.14 -16.06
CA PRO A 104 -7.29 -12.45 -16.56
C PRO A 104 -6.58 -12.72 -17.89
N TRP A 105 -5.71 -13.73 -17.92
CA TRP A 105 -4.89 -14.05 -19.09
C TRP A 105 -5.70 -14.29 -20.35
N GLU A 106 -6.82 -15.02 -20.23
CA GLU A 106 -7.66 -15.37 -21.37
C GLU A 106 -8.27 -14.13 -22.03
N VAL A 107 -8.72 -13.17 -21.22
CA VAL A 107 -9.30 -11.92 -21.72
C VAL A 107 -8.21 -11.04 -22.35
N TYR A 108 -7.05 -10.96 -21.73
CA TYR A 108 -5.90 -10.25 -22.27
C TYR A 108 -5.43 -10.83 -23.62
N ALA A 109 -5.41 -12.17 -23.73
CA ALA A 109 -5.07 -12.86 -24.96
C ALA A 109 -6.11 -12.60 -26.08
N GLN A 110 -7.40 -12.60 -25.75
CA GLN A 110 -8.47 -12.27 -26.70
C GLN A 110 -8.41 -10.81 -27.17
N ALA A 111 -7.93 -9.90 -26.33
CA ALA A 111 -7.68 -8.50 -26.71
C ALA A 111 -6.43 -8.33 -27.61
N GLY A 112 -5.74 -9.40 -27.97
CA GLY A 112 -4.63 -9.42 -28.91
C GLY A 112 -3.28 -9.09 -28.27
N TYR A 113 -3.10 -9.32 -26.98
CA TYR A 113 -1.86 -9.04 -26.24
C TYR A 113 -1.42 -7.57 -26.37
N PRO A 114 -2.24 -6.60 -25.97
CA PRO A 114 -1.89 -5.20 -26.08
C PRO A 114 -0.59 -4.93 -25.31
N GLU A 115 0.35 -4.24 -25.96
CA GLU A 115 1.62 -3.88 -25.31
C GLU A 115 1.36 -2.84 -24.21
N VAL A 116 1.92 -3.08 -23.01
CA VAL A 116 1.75 -2.21 -21.85
C VAL A 116 3.13 -1.79 -21.34
N ASN A 117 3.50 -0.54 -21.61
CA ASN A 117 4.76 0.06 -21.17
C ASN A 117 4.54 1.25 -20.23
N SER A 118 3.27 1.64 -20.02
CA SER A 118 2.89 2.78 -19.19
C SER A 118 1.49 2.58 -18.60
N LEU A 119 1.12 3.41 -17.61
CA LEU A 119 -0.25 3.45 -17.10
C LEU A 119 -1.27 3.84 -18.17
N ASP A 120 -0.91 4.73 -19.09
CA ASP A 120 -1.76 5.10 -20.22
C ASP A 120 -2.00 3.91 -21.17
N ASP A 121 -1.02 3.04 -21.38
CA ASP A 121 -1.20 1.83 -22.18
C ASP A 121 -2.03 0.78 -21.43
N LEU A 122 -1.87 0.70 -20.11
CA LEU A 122 -2.71 -0.16 -19.26
C LEU A 122 -4.19 0.25 -19.33
N VAL A 123 -4.49 1.55 -19.30
CA VAL A 123 -5.86 2.07 -19.48
C VAL A 123 -6.43 1.64 -20.84
N LYS A 124 -5.65 1.74 -21.93
CA LYS A 124 -6.07 1.30 -23.27
C LYS A 124 -6.28 -0.22 -23.34
N ALA A 125 -5.39 -0.99 -22.70
CA ALA A 125 -5.52 -2.44 -22.63
C ALA A 125 -6.79 -2.85 -21.89
N LEU A 126 -7.08 -2.22 -20.76
CA LEU A 126 -8.32 -2.46 -19.99
C LEU A 126 -9.56 -2.07 -20.80
N ALA A 127 -9.51 -0.98 -21.57
CA ALA A 127 -10.61 -0.60 -22.45
C ALA A 127 -10.86 -1.67 -23.54
N ALA A 128 -9.81 -2.17 -24.21
CA ALA A 128 -9.92 -3.21 -25.20
C ALA A 128 -10.43 -4.55 -24.61
N MET A 129 -10.02 -4.89 -23.40
CA MET A 129 -10.52 -6.06 -22.67
C MET A 129 -11.99 -5.90 -22.30
N HIS A 130 -12.40 -4.71 -21.87
CA HIS A 130 -13.78 -4.42 -21.48
C HIS A 130 -14.75 -4.46 -22.69
N GLU A 131 -14.33 -4.06 -23.88
CA GLU A 131 -15.13 -4.19 -25.11
C GLU A 131 -15.50 -5.65 -25.39
N LEU A 132 -14.67 -6.61 -24.98
CA LEU A 132 -14.88 -8.05 -25.17
C LEU A 132 -15.64 -8.67 -23.99
N HIS A 133 -15.45 -8.15 -22.79
CA HIS A 133 -15.94 -8.70 -21.52
C HIS A 133 -16.54 -7.63 -20.62
N GLY A 134 -17.59 -6.95 -21.11
CA GLY A 134 -18.33 -5.92 -20.34
C GLY A 134 -19.29 -6.47 -19.30
N GLU A 135 -19.57 -7.79 -19.32
CA GLU A 135 -20.42 -8.51 -18.37
C GLU A 135 -19.73 -9.81 -17.94
N ASN A 136 -19.92 -10.22 -16.68
CA ASN A 136 -19.47 -11.51 -16.18
C ASN A 136 -20.46 -12.65 -16.52
N ALA A 137 -20.16 -13.86 -16.07
CA ALA A 137 -21.00 -15.03 -16.35
C ALA A 137 -22.43 -14.93 -15.79
N GLU A 138 -22.63 -14.14 -14.76
CA GLU A 138 -23.92 -13.86 -14.12
C GLU A 138 -24.67 -12.67 -14.77
N GLY A 139 -24.12 -12.07 -15.83
CA GLY A 139 -24.70 -10.89 -16.49
C GLY A 139 -24.54 -9.59 -15.72
N GLN A 140 -23.60 -9.53 -14.80
CA GLN A 140 -23.29 -8.32 -14.03
C GLN A 140 -22.23 -7.51 -14.77
N GLN A 141 -22.34 -6.18 -14.68
CA GLN A 141 -21.37 -5.28 -15.29
C GLN A 141 -19.97 -5.51 -14.74
N VAL A 142 -19.01 -5.59 -15.65
CA VAL A 142 -17.58 -5.66 -15.39
C VAL A 142 -16.96 -4.28 -15.57
N TYR A 143 -15.96 -3.95 -14.78
CA TYR A 143 -15.18 -2.71 -14.84
C TYR A 143 -13.71 -3.03 -15.11
N GLY A 144 -12.95 -2.03 -15.53
CA GLY A 144 -11.50 -2.15 -15.63
C GLY A 144 -10.88 -2.47 -14.28
N THR A 145 -11.28 -1.74 -13.24
CA THR A 145 -10.95 -2.00 -11.84
C THR A 145 -11.91 -1.26 -10.91
N GLY A 146 -11.76 -1.49 -9.62
CA GLY A 146 -12.37 -0.72 -8.54
C GLY A 146 -11.34 -0.32 -7.50
N ALA A 147 -11.73 0.57 -6.59
CA ALA A 147 -10.96 0.98 -5.43
C ALA A 147 -11.84 0.97 -4.18
N TRP A 148 -11.23 1.04 -2.99
CA TRP A 148 -11.93 1.10 -1.70
C TRP A 148 -11.57 2.36 -0.92
N PHE A 149 -11.79 3.52 -1.59
CA PHE A 149 -11.46 4.84 -1.03
C PHE A 149 -12.25 5.21 0.22
N ALA A 150 -13.35 4.49 0.54
CA ALA A 150 -14.15 4.73 1.74
C ALA A 150 -13.59 4.07 3.00
N ASP A 151 -12.52 3.28 2.91
CA ASP A 151 -11.85 2.75 4.08
C ASP A 151 -11.13 3.86 4.86
N GLU A 152 -11.12 3.71 6.18
CA GLU A 152 -10.55 4.72 7.07
C GLU A 152 -9.02 4.68 7.08
N GLY A 153 -8.43 5.83 7.36
CA GLY A 153 -7.00 5.98 7.52
C GLY A 153 -6.20 5.68 6.24
N THR A 154 -5.07 5.05 6.41
CA THR A 154 -4.14 4.74 5.31
C THR A 154 -4.62 3.61 4.40
N TRP A 155 -5.63 2.84 4.81
CA TRP A 155 -6.13 1.72 4.01
C TRP A 155 -6.90 2.17 2.78
N GLY A 156 -7.62 3.29 2.84
CA GLY A 156 -8.26 3.90 1.67
C GLY A 156 -7.25 4.49 0.70
N SER A 157 -6.21 5.18 1.19
CA SER A 157 -5.14 5.72 0.35
C SER A 157 -4.26 4.64 -0.26
N TRP A 158 -4.24 3.43 0.32
CA TRP A 158 -3.51 2.28 -0.18
C TRP A 158 -3.85 1.93 -1.64
N CYS A 159 -5.05 2.25 -2.11
CA CYS A 159 -5.42 2.10 -3.51
C CYS A 159 -4.49 2.89 -4.46
N ILE A 160 -4.04 4.08 -4.05
CA ILE A 160 -3.06 4.88 -4.80
C ILE A 160 -1.66 4.28 -4.65
N ASP A 161 -1.29 3.89 -3.43
CA ASP A 161 0.04 3.38 -3.12
C ASP A 161 0.33 2.06 -3.84
N GLN A 162 -0.66 1.21 -4.05
CA GLN A 162 -0.52 -0.02 -4.82
C GLN A 162 -0.06 0.22 -6.26
N ILE A 163 -0.54 1.28 -6.92
CA ILE A 163 -0.08 1.64 -8.26
C ILE A 163 1.38 2.04 -8.23
N GLN A 164 1.78 2.84 -7.25
CA GLN A 164 3.17 3.25 -7.10
C GLN A 164 4.08 2.04 -6.86
N LEU A 165 3.68 1.12 -5.97
CA LEU A 165 4.40 -0.13 -5.70
C LEU A 165 4.51 -1.00 -6.95
N ALA A 166 3.42 -1.16 -7.72
CA ALA A 166 3.43 -1.91 -8.97
C ALA A 166 4.34 -1.29 -10.03
N MET A 167 4.58 0.02 -9.95
CA MET A 167 5.51 0.76 -10.81
C MET A 167 6.97 0.73 -10.29
N GLY A 168 7.26 0.04 -9.20
CA GLY A 168 8.60 -0.09 -8.63
C GLY A 168 8.98 0.99 -7.62
N TYR A 169 8.00 1.79 -7.15
CA TYR A 169 8.24 2.82 -6.14
C TYR A 169 7.70 2.37 -4.78
N GLY A 170 8.55 2.36 -3.79
CA GLY A 170 8.13 2.19 -2.41
C GLY A 170 7.48 3.47 -1.90
N VAL A 171 6.43 3.31 -1.09
CA VAL A 171 5.70 4.41 -0.49
C VAL A 171 5.54 4.16 1.01
N ASP A 172 5.44 5.25 1.75
CA ASP A 172 4.97 5.19 3.12
C ASP A 172 3.70 6.04 3.23
N PRO A 173 2.53 5.40 3.37
CA PRO A 173 1.25 6.10 3.35
C PRO A 173 1.07 7.05 4.54
N ASN A 174 1.78 6.81 5.65
CA ASN A 174 1.72 7.67 6.83
C ASN A 174 2.55 8.95 6.67
N PHE A 175 3.60 8.90 5.85
CA PHE A 175 4.59 9.97 5.73
C PHE A 175 4.62 10.59 4.35
N VAL A 176 3.91 10.01 3.40
CA VAL A 176 3.74 10.51 2.02
C VAL A 176 5.09 10.88 1.40
N TYR A 177 5.96 9.90 1.25
CA TYR A 177 7.19 10.02 0.48
C TYR A 177 7.37 8.79 -0.40
N CYS A 178 8.10 8.94 -1.51
CA CYS A 178 8.41 7.88 -2.44
C CYS A 178 9.90 7.58 -2.48
N PHE A 179 10.25 6.33 -2.68
CA PHE A 179 11.62 5.88 -2.87
C PHE A 179 11.68 4.80 -3.96
N ASP A 180 12.80 4.73 -4.66
CA ASP A 180 13.06 3.68 -5.63
C ASP A 180 13.32 2.36 -4.91
N MET A 181 12.55 1.32 -5.23
CA MET A 181 12.67 0.01 -4.56
C MET A 181 13.96 -0.74 -4.91
N ALA A 182 14.56 -0.46 -6.06
CA ALA A 182 15.79 -1.13 -6.48
C ALA A 182 17.04 -0.53 -5.82
N THR A 183 17.06 0.80 -5.63
CA THR A 183 18.21 1.52 -5.06
C THR A 183 18.01 1.93 -3.60
N ASN A 184 16.75 1.94 -3.14
CA ASN A 184 16.32 2.47 -1.85
C ASN A 184 16.62 3.98 -1.68
N ASP A 185 16.80 4.68 -2.79
CA ASP A 185 16.99 6.13 -2.79
C ASP A 185 15.65 6.85 -2.67
N LEU A 186 15.60 7.91 -1.87
CA LEU A 186 14.44 8.78 -1.79
C LEU A 186 14.27 9.50 -3.13
N THR A 187 13.16 9.24 -3.83
CA THR A 187 12.84 9.87 -5.12
C THR A 187 12.01 11.12 -4.97
N ASP A 188 11.12 11.15 -3.98
CA ASP A 188 10.26 12.30 -3.72
C ASP A 188 9.87 12.36 -2.24
N ALA A 189 10.22 13.46 -1.59
CA ALA A 189 9.89 13.72 -0.18
C ALA A 189 8.49 14.37 0.01
N SER A 190 7.84 14.78 -1.07
CA SER A 190 6.56 15.48 -1.03
C SER A 190 5.72 15.25 -2.29
N PRO A 191 5.41 13.98 -2.63
CA PRO A 191 4.78 13.62 -3.91
C PRO A 191 3.43 14.28 -4.14
N ILE A 192 2.68 14.64 -3.11
CA ILE A 192 1.39 15.33 -3.25
C ILE A 192 1.56 16.75 -3.81
N THR A 193 2.66 17.41 -3.51
CA THR A 193 2.93 18.79 -3.94
C THR A 193 3.67 18.88 -5.28
N ASP A 194 4.22 17.77 -5.77
CA ASP A 194 4.86 17.67 -7.07
C ASP A 194 3.88 17.10 -8.09
N PRO A 195 3.40 17.90 -9.08
CA PRO A 195 2.42 17.45 -10.08
C PRO A 195 2.97 16.38 -11.05
N ASP A 196 4.28 16.20 -11.13
CA ASP A 196 4.94 15.23 -12.00
C ASP A 196 5.27 13.92 -11.24
N SER A 197 4.96 13.85 -9.96
CA SER A 197 5.25 12.69 -9.12
C SER A 197 4.51 11.43 -9.56
N ILE A 198 5.02 10.28 -9.15
CA ILE A 198 4.36 8.98 -9.35
C ILE A 198 2.99 8.92 -8.65
N TRP A 199 2.81 9.66 -7.55
CA TRP A 199 1.53 9.75 -6.85
C TRP A 199 0.45 10.36 -7.74
N TRP A 200 0.73 11.49 -8.42
CA TRP A 200 -0.21 12.09 -9.36
C TRP A 200 -0.45 11.25 -10.60
N GLN A 201 0.55 10.48 -11.06
CA GLN A 201 0.35 9.50 -12.14
C GLN A 201 -0.63 8.39 -11.71
N ALA A 202 -0.55 7.93 -10.48
CA ALA A 202 -1.49 6.97 -9.92
C ALA A 202 -2.91 7.55 -9.78
N VAL A 203 -3.05 8.80 -9.35
CA VAL A 203 -4.35 9.51 -9.32
C VAL A 203 -4.91 9.66 -10.74
N LYS A 204 -4.07 10.08 -11.70
CA LYS A 204 -4.46 10.21 -13.11
C LYS A 204 -4.97 8.88 -13.68
N PHE A 205 -4.36 7.76 -13.35
CA PHE A 205 -4.81 6.44 -13.78
C PHE A 205 -6.27 6.18 -13.40
N TYR A 206 -6.66 6.41 -12.16
CA TYR A 206 -8.06 6.28 -11.73
C TYR A 206 -8.98 7.30 -12.41
N TYR A 207 -8.51 8.53 -12.58
CA TYR A 207 -9.26 9.55 -13.30
C TYR A 207 -9.54 9.13 -14.75
N ASP A 208 -8.55 8.63 -15.47
CA ASP A 208 -8.70 8.20 -16.86
C ASP A 208 -9.66 7.01 -16.98
N LEU A 209 -9.59 6.03 -16.08
CA LEU A 209 -10.55 4.94 -16.02
C LEU A 209 -11.97 5.44 -15.76
N ASN A 210 -12.12 6.42 -14.87
CA ASN A 210 -13.44 7.02 -14.59
C ASN A 210 -14.00 7.73 -15.82
N GLN A 211 -13.17 8.49 -16.58
CA GLN A 211 -13.62 9.17 -17.81
C GLN A 211 -14.12 8.18 -18.88
N LEU A 212 -13.60 6.96 -18.89
CA LEU A 212 -13.98 5.91 -19.82
C LEU A 212 -15.12 5.01 -19.29
N GLY A 213 -15.61 5.25 -18.07
CA GLY A 213 -16.60 4.38 -17.41
C GLY A 213 -16.04 3.00 -17.01
N LEU A 214 -14.73 2.89 -16.92
CA LEU A 214 -14.01 1.66 -16.55
C LEU A 214 -13.66 1.58 -15.07
N LEU A 215 -13.83 2.65 -14.31
CA LEU A 215 -13.75 2.63 -12.85
C LEU A 215 -15.10 2.27 -12.26
N ASP A 216 -15.13 1.31 -11.33
CA ASP A 216 -16.36 1.01 -10.58
C ASP A 216 -16.87 2.30 -9.90
N PRO A 217 -18.11 2.73 -10.16
CA PRO A 217 -18.65 3.96 -9.59
C PRO A 217 -18.77 3.93 -8.06
N ASP A 218 -18.81 2.74 -7.46
CA ASP A 218 -18.82 2.60 -6.01
C ASP A 218 -17.44 2.82 -5.36
N SER A 219 -16.38 3.00 -6.13
CA SER A 219 -15.00 3.13 -5.62
C SER A 219 -14.82 4.18 -4.53
N ILE A 220 -15.62 5.25 -4.53
CA ILE A 220 -15.58 6.32 -3.52
C ILE A 220 -16.44 6.04 -2.28
N THR A 221 -17.27 5.01 -2.30
CA THR A 221 -18.23 4.68 -1.24
C THR A 221 -18.09 3.27 -0.70
N GLN A 222 -17.44 2.37 -1.46
CA GLN A 222 -17.22 0.99 -1.03
C GLN A 222 -15.97 0.86 -0.17
N LYS A 223 -16.01 -0.11 0.73
CA LYS A 223 -14.88 -0.57 1.53
C LYS A 223 -14.20 -1.78 0.90
N SER A 224 -13.07 -2.19 1.45
CA SER A 224 -12.25 -3.30 0.94
C SER A 224 -12.97 -4.64 0.91
N ASP A 225 -13.84 -4.93 1.88
CA ASP A 225 -14.66 -6.13 1.89
C ASP A 225 -15.64 -6.19 0.70
N GLN A 226 -16.31 -5.08 0.39
CA GLN A 226 -17.22 -4.96 -0.76
C GLN A 226 -16.46 -5.03 -2.10
N TRP A 227 -15.27 -4.42 -2.15
CA TRP A 227 -14.38 -4.53 -3.30
C TRP A 227 -13.96 -5.99 -3.53
N THR A 228 -13.57 -6.71 -2.47
CA THR A 228 -13.17 -8.11 -2.52
C THR A 228 -14.30 -9.01 -3.04
N GLU A 229 -15.54 -8.81 -2.58
CA GLU A 229 -16.70 -9.55 -3.11
C GLU A 229 -16.88 -9.35 -4.63
N LYS A 230 -16.75 -8.12 -5.11
CA LYS A 230 -16.84 -7.82 -6.55
C LYS A 230 -15.68 -8.42 -7.32
N ALA A 231 -14.45 -8.36 -6.80
CA ALA A 231 -13.28 -8.99 -7.41
C ALA A 231 -13.49 -10.51 -7.56
N TYR A 232 -13.92 -11.19 -6.51
CA TYR A 232 -14.17 -12.64 -6.53
C TYR A 232 -15.36 -13.07 -7.40
N SER A 233 -16.29 -12.16 -7.66
CA SER A 233 -17.39 -12.39 -8.60
C SER A 233 -17.02 -12.07 -10.06
N GLY A 234 -15.75 -11.77 -10.35
CA GLY A 234 -15.27 -11.50 -11.71
C GLY A 234 -15.76 -10.18 -12.28
N ARG A 235 -16.01 -9.16 -11.43
CA ARG A 235 -16.46 -7.85 -11.87
C ARG A 235 -15.33 -6.86 -12.17
N TYR A 236 -14.07 -7.27 -12.00
CA TYR A 236 -12.91 -6.46 -12.33
C TYR A 236 -11.98 -7.18 -13.30
N LEU A 237 -11.54 -6.46 -14.34
CA LEU A 237 -10.55 -6.95 -15.31
C LEU A 237 -9.12 -6.80 -14.79
N MET A 238 -8.92 -6.00 -13.76
CA MET A 238 -7.62 -5.85 -13.12
C MET A 238 -7.77 -5.75 -11.62
N THR A 239 -6.88 -6.43 -10.91
CA THR A 239 -6.67 -6.28 -9.47
C THR A 239 -5.19 -6.03 -9.20
N MET A 240 -4.86 -5.45 -8.04
CA MET A 240 -3.48 -5.14 -7.68
C MET A 240 -2.94 -5.96 -6.52
N PRO A 241 -3.74 -6.29 -5.47
CA PRO A 241 -3.26 -7.10 -4.36
C PRO A 241 -2.95 -8.54 -4.80
N GLY A 242 -1.70 -8.96 -4.69
CA GLY A 242 -1.28 -10.32 -5.06
C GLY A 242 -1.92 -11.40 -4.19
N TRP A 243 -2.21 -11.10 -2.92
CA TRP A 243 -2.87 -12.02 -1.99
C TRP A 243 -4.34 -12.29 -2.33
N GLU A 244 -4.99 -11.44 -3.13
CA GLU A 244 -6.37 -11.66 -3.58
C GLU A 244 -6.44 -12.49 -4.86
N THR A 245 -5.36 -12.62 -5.62
CA THR A 245 -5.38 -13.27 -6.94
C THR A 245 -5.74 -14.75 -6.89
N ALA A 246 -5.44 -15.45 -5.80
CA ALA A 246 -5.73 -16.88 -5.65
C ALA A 246 -7.24 -17.19 -5.63
N ASN A 247 -8.08 -16.21 -5.37
CA ASN A 247 -9.53 -16.35 -5.23
C ASN A 247 -10.30 -15.73 -6.40
N LEU A 248 -9.61 -15.12 -7.37
CA LEU A 248 -10.24 -14.56 -8.58
C LEU A 248 -10.77 -15.68 -9.49
N LYS A 249 -11.91 -15.43 -10.13
CA LYS A 249 -12.56 -16.35 -11.09
C LYS A 249 -12.27 -15.96 -12.52
#